data_70bf5e8fca0b1240867ac3938e63d6ef
#
_entry.id   70bf5e8fca0b1240867ac3938e63d6ef
#
_cell.length_a   1.000
_cell.length_b   1.000
_cell.length_c   1.000
_cell.angle_alpha   90.00
_cell.angle_beta   90.00
_cell.angle_gamma   90.00
#
_symmetry.space_group_name_H-M   'P 1'
#
loop_
_entity.id
_entity.type
_entity.pdbx_description
1 polymer ?
#
loop_
_entity_poly.entity_id
_entity_poly.type
_entity_poly.pdbx_seq_one_letter_code
_entity_poly.pdbx_strand_id
1 'polypeptide(L)'
;MDYFFWEFDKKCKENNIHVDWFFPNKSSHGNYSDLTIYSSKTENVENYFLSFYDQNREEYTHIMTHFVELCTPLFYKIKKISKAKIIAVDHNPRPLNGYTFKKKINKKLKGILLSRYIDVFVSVSDSTKKELVNDFGEHIKNKIIVIPNGIDFSKFKQKTNFSLSKKFIVVSHLRKEKGIQDLILAVKEIEENTKNDISIDIYGKGYYKEELNKMIEDFSLQNIFNFKGSVSNLNEIYYNYDYLIHPSHGETFCYVVLESLISGLPVITTKIEGNVLGLIEENKNGFLFEATKIDQLKKIIENILNQNYILENNSNINDNLRAFSLTQMVDNYLGLLSDNKFIKNL
;
A
#
# COMPACT_ATOMS: atom_id res chain seq x y z
N MET A 1 5.85 4.43 5.07
CA MET A 1 7.07 3.62 5.37
C MET A 1 7.93 4.22 6.48
N ASP A 2 7.91 5.52 6.74
CA ASP A 2 8.74 6.18 7.77
C ASP A 2 8.61 5.51 9.13
N TYR A 3 7.38 5.28 9.60
CA TYR A 3 7.12 4.59 10.87
C TYR A 3 7.75 3.19 10.94
N PHE A 4 7.81 2.46 9.81
CA PHE A 4 8.49 1.16 9.74
C PHE A 4 9.99 1.32 9.99
N PHE A 5 10.65 2.27 9.31
CA PHE A 5 12.10 2.48 9.48
C PHE A 5 12.45 2.82 10.93
N TRP A 6 11.67 3.71 11.56
CA TRP A 6 11.90 4.12 12.94
C TRP A 6 11.68 2.98 13.94
N GLU A 7 10.56 2.24 13.82
CA GLU A 7 10.26 1.16 14.76
C GLU A 7 11.17 -0.05 14.54
N PHE A 8 11.52 -0.36 13.30
CA PHE A 8 12.46 -1.44 12.99
C PHE A 8 13.86 -1.14 13.53
N ASP A 9 14.38 0.07 13.33
CA ASP A 9 15.66 0.50 13.86
C ASP A 9 15.70 0.43 15.39
N LYS A 10 14.66 0.96 16.04
CA LYS A 10 14.49 0.90 17.48
C LYS A 10 14.51 -0.55 17.98
N LYS A 11 13.72 -1.43 17.37
CA LYS A 11 13.66 -2.86 17.70
C LYS A 11 14.97 -3.58 17.46
N CYS A 12 15.68 -3.24 16.39
CA CYS A 12 17.04 -3.75 16.14
C CYS A 12 17.99 -3.37 17.28
N LYS A 13 18.00 -2.10 17.70
CA LYS A 13 18.82 -1.62 18.81
C LYS A 13 18.48 -2.31 20.13
N GLU A 14 17.19 -2.53 20.43
CA GLU A 14 16.73 -3.28 21.62
C GLU A 14 17.24 -4.73 21.62
N ASN A 15 17.51 -5.30 20.43
CA ASN A 15 18.04 -6.64 20.24
C ASN A 15 19.57 -6.67 19.96
N ASN A 16 20.29 -5.56 20.21
CA ASN A 16 21.73 -5.41 19.95
C ASN A 16 22.10 -5.64 18.49
N ILE A 17 21.23 -5.32 17.55
CA ILE A 17 21.47 -5.36 16.11
C ILE A 17 21.78 -3.95 15.64
N HIS A 18 22.96 -3.76 15.04
CA HIS A 18 23.33 -2.48 14.42
C HIS A 18 22.75 -2.39 13.02
N VAL A 19 22.19 -1.22 12.66
CA VAL A 19 21.58 -0.96 11.35
C VAL A 19 22.12 0.31 10.75
N ASP A 20 22.67 0.22 9.54
CA ASP A 20 23.05 1.35 8.70
C ASP A 20 22.03 1.57 7.60
N TRP A 21 21.55 2.80 7.47
CA TRP A 21 20.55 3.20 6.50
C TRP A 21 21.17 3.96 5.33
N PHE A 22 20.91 3.51 4.11
CA PHE A 22 21.36 4.16 2.89
C PHE A 22 20.18 4.80 2.17
N PHE A 23 20.10 6.13 2.18
CA PHE A 23 19.02 6.89 1.56
C PHE A 23 19.53 7.87 0.51
N PRO A 24 18.68 8.25 -0.49
CA PRO A 24 19.05 9.31 -1.45
C PRO A 24 19.33 10.65 -0.74
N ASN A 25 18.51 10.98 0.26
CA ASN A 25 18.56 12.25 0.99
C ASN A 25 18.55 12.00 2.51
N LYS A 26 19.14 12.91 3.25
CA LYS A 26 19.02 12.95 4.71
C LYS A 26 17.79 13.77 5.08
N SER A 27 16.95 13.26 5.97
CA SER A 27 15.80 13.96 6.52
C SER A 27 15.96 14.18 8.01
N SER A 28 15.33 15.25 8.53
CA SER A 28 15.32 15.58 9.96
C SER A 28 13.91 15.52 10.57
N HIS A 29 12.88 15.17 9.80
CA HIS A 29 11.54 15.06 10.36
C HIS A 29 11.32 13.73 11.11
N GLY A 30 10.43 13.75 12.08
CA GLY A 30 10.14 12.56 12.91
C GLY A 30 11.40 12.02 13.59
N ASN A 31 11.55 10.71 13.64
CA ASN A 31 12.65 10.02 14.33
C ASN A 31 13.84 9.70 13.41
N TYR A 32 13.97 10.37 12.26
CA TYR A 32 15.13 10.15 11.37
C TYR A 32 16.47 10.57 11.99
N SER A 33 16.47 11.49 12.98
CA SER A 33 17.68 11.85 13.74
C SER A 33 18.28 10.69 14.52
N ASP A 34 17.46 9.68 14.86
CA ASP A 34 17.87 8.53 15.68
C ASP A 34 18.50 7.41 14.85
N LEU A 35 18.40 7.51 13.53
CA LEU A 35 18.93 6.53 12.58
C LEU A 35 20.38 6.85 12.19
N THR A 36 21.19 5.81 12.00
CA THR A 36 22.52 5.95 11.36
C THR A 36 22.33 6.02 9.85
N ILE A 37 22.32 7.24 9.29
CA ILE A 37 21.99 7.48 7.88
C ILE A 37 23.22 7.89 7.07
N TYR A 38 23.48 7.14 6.01
CA TYR A 38 24.41 7.48 4.93
C TYR A 38 23.61 7.96 3.72
N SER A 39 23.85 9.20 3.28
CA SER A 39 23.09 9.83 2.19
C SER A 39 23.94 9.98 0.94
N SER A 40 23.41 9.47 -0.19
CA SER A 40 24.09 9.59 -1.49
C SER A 40 24.00 10.99 -2.10
N LYS A 41 23.06 11.83 -1.63
CA LYS A 41 22.81 13.21 -2.12
C LYS A 41 22.47 13.26 -3.62
N THR A 42 23.47 13.30 -4.49
CA THR A 42 23.34 13.44 -5.94
C THR A 42 23.63 12.16 -6.71
N GLU A 43 24.25 11.18 -6.05
CA GLU A 43 24.55 9.88 -6.66
C GLU A 43 23.38 8.92 -6.51
N ASN A 44 23.31 7.92 -7.41
CA ASN A 44 22.39 6.81 -7.23
C ASN A 44 22.77 6.03 -5.96
N VAL A 45 21.79 5.79 -5.07
CA VAL A 45 22.01 5.16 -3.76
C VAL A 45 22.64 3.77 -3.86
N GLU A 46 22.34 3.01 -4.92
CA GLU A 46 22.89 1.67 -5.16
C GLU A 46 24.40 1.75 -5.43
N ASN A 47 24.83 2.69 -6.26
CA ASN A 47 26.25 2.92 -6.55
C ASN A 47 27.00 3.44 -5.33
N TYR A 48 26.39 4.39 -4.61
CA TYR A 48 26.93 4.91 -3.36
C TYR A 48 27.16 3.80 -2.33
N PHE A 49 26.17 2.91 -2.13
CA PHE A 49 26.30 1.75 -1.25
C PHE A 49 27.47 0.86 -1.64
N LEU A 50 27.60 0.52 -2.93
CA LEU A 50 28.71 -0.32 -3.41
C LEU A 50 30.07 0.29 -3.16
N SER A 51 30.22 1.61 -3.41
CA SER A 51 31.46 2.36 -3.16
C SER A 51 31.79 2.44 -1.67
N PHE A 52 30.77 2.72 -0.84
CA PHE A 52 30.91 2.75 0.61
C PHE A 52 31.36 1.40 1.16
N TYR A 53 30.74 0.31 0.72
CA TYR A 53 31.06 -1.03 1.18
C TYR A 53 32.50 -1.45 0.82
N ASP A 54 32.95 -1.13 -0.40
CA ASP A 54 34.32 -1.42 -0.86
C ASP A 54 35.39 -0.65 -0.07
N GLN A 55 35.07 0.61 0.30
CA GLN A 55 35.99 1.47 1.04
C GLN A 55 36.07 1.12 2.53
N ASN A 56 34.94 0.81 3.17
CA ASN A 56 34.85 0.66 4.62
C ASN A 56 35.03 -0.81 5.06
N ARG A 57 34.81 -1.77 4.13
CA ARG A 57 34.90 -3.22 4.38
C ARG A 57 34.09 -3.67 5.60
N GLU A 58 32.95 -3.00 5.84
CA GLU A 58 32.01 -3.37 6.90
C GLU A 58 31.49 -4.79 6.65
N GLU A 59 31.43 -5.63 7.69
CA GLU A 59 30.89 -6.98 7.57
C GLU A 59 29.41 -7.00 7.96
N TYR A 60 28.54 -6.68 7.01
CA TYR A 60 27.10 -6.87 7.20
C TYR A 60 26.71 -8.33 7.13
N THR A 61 25.89 -8.80 8.07
CA THR A 61 25.29 -10.15 8.05
C THR A 61 24.10 -10.21 7.09
N HIS A 62 23.35 -9.10 6.98
CA HIS A 62 22.16 -8.96 6.16
C HIS A 62 22.18 -7.63 5.40
N ILE A 63 21.69 -7.66 4.17
CA ILE A 63 21.47 -6.46 3.36
C ILE A 63 20.03 -6.52 2.88
N MET A 64 19.23 -5.53 3.30
CA MET A 64 17.82 -5.42 2.93
C MET A 64 17.60 -4.25 1.97
N THR A 65 16.86 -4.47 0.88
CA THR A 65 16.57 -3.43 -0.10
C THR A 65 15.08 -3.16 -0.18
N HIS A 66 14.71 -1.88 -0.16
CA HIS A 66 13.34 -1.40 -0.37
C HIS A 66 13.30 -0.49 -1.61
N PHE A 67 12.24 -0.59 -2.41
CA PHE A 67 12.02 0.25 -3.61
C PHE A 67 13.10 0.13 -4.71
N VAL A 68 13.94 -0.89 -4.64
CA VAL A 68 14.97 -1.18 -5.66
C VAL A 68 14.38 -2.14 -6.71
N GLU A 69 14.79 -1.99 -7.98
CA GLU A 69 14.38 -2.94 -9.03
C GLU A 69 15.02 -4.32 -8.76
N LEU A 70 14.19 -5.35 -8.73
CA LEU A 70 14.61 -6.71 -8.42
C LEU A 70 15.30 -7.41 -9.60
N CYS A 71 16.11 -8.41 -9.30
CA CYS A 71 16.85 -9.21 -10.30
C CYS A 71 17.68 -8.33 -11.24
N THR A 72 18.42 -7.36 -10.68
CA THR A 72 19.37 -6.52 -11.42
C THR A 72 20.82 -6.93 -11.17
N PRO A 73 21.79 -6.43 -11.96
CA PRO A 73 23.20 -6.65 -11.70
C PRO A 73 23.72 -6.16 -10.33
N LEU A 74 22.98 -5.27 -9.65
CA LEU A 74 23.29 -4.83 -8.29
C LEU A 74 23.50 -6.01 -7.35
N PHE A 75 22.56 -6.95 -7.31
CA PHE A 75 22.61 -8.10 -6.40
C PHE A 75 23.81 -9.01 -6.64
N TYR A 76 24.19 -9.18 -7.92
CA TYR A 76 25.45 -9.87 -8.26
C TYR A 76 26.68 -9.12 -7.75
N LYS A 77 26.72 -7.79 -7.92
CA LYS A 77 27.83 -6.96 -7.43
C LYS A 77 27.95 -7.06 -5.90
N ILE A 78 26.83 -6.97 -5.18
CA ILE A 78 26.81 -7.14 -3.72
C ILE A 78 27.37 -8.51 -3.32
N LYS A 79 26.91 -9.60 -3.94
CA LYS A 79 27.41 -10.96 -3.63
C LYS A 79 28.88 -11.17 -3.94
N LYS A 80 29.47 -10.36 -4.82
CA LYS A 80 30.93 -10.39 -5.07
C LYS A 80 31.76 -9.82 -3.93
N ILE A 81 31.24 -8.81 -3.24
CA ILE A 81 31.97 -8.06 -2.20
C ILE A 81 31.51 -8.45 -0.80
N SER A 82 30.37 -9.13 -0.64
CA SER A 82 29.77 -9.46 0.64
C SER A 82 29.26 -10.90 0.70
N LYS A 83 29.37 -11.51 1.89
CA LYS A 83 28.73 -12.79 2.23
C LYS A 83 27.33 -12.60 2.85
N ALA A 84 26.87 -11.35 3.01
CA ALA A 84 25.58 -11.04 3.62
C ALA A 84 24.43 -11.78 2.93
N LYS A 85 23.42 -12.13 3.73
CA LYS A 85 22.12 -12.60 3.24
C LYS A 85 21.36 -11.41 2.64
N ILE A 86 20.93 -11.54 1.40
CA ILE A 86 20.24 -10.46 0.67
C ILE A 86 18.74 -10.68 0.74
N ILE A 87 18.04 -9.72 1.30
CA ILE A 87 16.57 -9.65 1.41
C ILE A 87 16.07 -8.51 0.52
N ALA A 88 15.29 -8.83 -0.51
CA ALA A 88 14.82 -7.84 -1.46
C ALA A 88 13.29 -7.68 -1.39
N VAL A 89 12.84 -6.48 -1.01
CA VAL A 89 11.42 -6.17 -0.77
C VAL A 89 10.79 -5.54 -2.00
N ASP A 90 9.69 -6.11 -2.45
CA ASP A 90 8.94 -5.62 -3.62
C ASP A 90 7.77 -4.74 -3.21
N HIS A 91 7.91 -3.45 -3.47
CA HIS A 91 6.85 -2.43 -3.32
C HIS A 91 6.35 -1.90 -4.68
N ASN A 92 6.93 -2.38 -5.79
CA ASN A 92 6.74 -1.75 -7.09
C ASN A 92 5.40 -2.16 -7.73
N PRO A 93 4.52 -1.20 -8.06
CA PRO A 93 3.29 -1.49 -8.79
C PRO A 93 3.59 -1.95 -10.21
N ARG A 94 2.74 -2.85 -10.73
CA ARG A 94 2.76 -3.26 -12.13
C ARG A 94 1.87 -2.34 -12.95
N PRO A 95 2.17 -2.13 -14.25
CA PRO A 95 1.27 -1.41 -15.13
C PRO A 95 -0.09 -2.10 -15.20
N LEU A 96 -1.20 -1.37 -15.12
CA LEU A 96 -2.56 -1.93 -15.17
C LEU A 96 -2.81 -2.79 -16.42
N ASN A 97 -2.28 -2.37 -17.55
CA ASN A 97 -2.38 -3.12 -18.82
C ASN A 97 -1.30 -4.21 -18.97
N GLY A 98 -0.57 -4.50 -17.88
CA GLY A 98 0.56 -5.41 -17.89
C GLY A 98 1.77 -4.88 -18.66
N TYR A 99 2.82 -5.70 -18.73
CA TYR A 99 4.03 -5.37 -19.49
C TYR A 99 3.89 -5.77 -20.96
N THR A 100 4.60 -5.06 -21.84
CA THR A 100 4.79 -5.49 -23.24
C THR A 100 5.46 -6.87 -23.29
N PHE A 101 5.22 -7.62 -24.36
CA PHE A 101 5.78 -8.97 -24.54
C PHE A 101 7.32 -9.00 -24.38
N LYS A 102 8.01 -8.03 -25.01
CA LYS A 102 9.46 -7.88 -24.88
C LYS A 102 9.90 -7.69 -23.44
N LYS A 103 9.18 -6.86 -22.66
CA LYS A 103 9.49 -6.61 -21.25
C LYS A 103 9.22 -7.84 -20.37
N LYS A 104 8.17 -8.61 -20.66
CA LYS A 104 7.88 -9.88 -19.98
C LYS A 104 9.02 -10.89 -20.18
N ILE A 105 9.49 -11.10 -21.41
CA ILE A 105 10.63 -11.98 -21.70
C ILE A 105 11.88 -11.50 -20.96
N ASN A 106 12.17 -10.21 -21.02
CA ASN A 106 13.36 -9.67 -20.34
C ASN A 106 13.30 -9.89 -18.81
N LYS A 107 12.13 -9.71 -18.18
CA LYS A 107 11.96 -9.99 -16.74
C LYS A 107 12.18 -11.47 -16.42
N LYS A 108 11.64 -12.39 -17.25
CA LYS A 108 11.88 -13.84 -17.10
C LYS A 108 13.37 -14.18 -17.21
N LEU A 109 14.07 -13.63 -18.20
CA LEU A 109 15.52 -13.83 -18.35
C LEU A 109 16.30 -13.28 -17.16
N LYS A 110 15.98 -12.06 -16.70
CA LYS A 110 16.56 -11.51 -15.47
C LYS A 110 16.28 -12.41 -14.26
N GLY A 111 15.08 -12.96 -14.13
CA GLY A 111 14.72 -13.93 -13.08
C GLY A 111 15.62 -15.16 -13.12
N ILE A 112 15.76 -15.81 -14.27
CA ILE A 112 16.59 -17.00 -14.43
C ILE A 112 18.07 -16.72 -14.10
N LEU A 113 18.62 -15.61 -14.56
CA LEU A 113 20.05 -15.31 -14.47
C LEU A 113 20.43 -14.70 -13.11
N LEU A 114 19.59 -13.84 -12.52
CA LEU A 114 19.98 -12.96 -11.43
C LEU A 114 19.25 -13.22 -10.10
N SER A 115 18.12 -13.96 -10.08
CA SER A 115 17.42 -14.26 -8.84
C SER A 115 18.23 -15.12 -7.86
N ARG A 116 19.24 -15.84 -8.35
CA ARG A 116 20.15 -16.64 -7.51
C ARG A 116 20.97 -15.82 -6.53
N TYR A 117 21.12 -14.50 -6.81
CA TYR A 117 21.87 -13.57 -5.97
C TYR A 117 20.98 -12.92 -4.88
N ILE A 118 19.69 -13.22 -4.85
CA ILE A 118 18.76 -12.81 -3.82
C ILE A 118 18.40 -14.04 -3.00
N ASP A 119 18.61 -13.98 -1.68
CA ASP A 119 18.34 -15.10 -0.80
C ASP A 119 16.86 -15.19 -0.43
N VAL A 120 16.23 -14.02 -0.16
CA VAL A 120 14.82 -13.90 0.19
C VAL A 120 14.18 -12.76 -0.59
N PHE A 121 13.04 -13.03 -1.20
CA PHE A 121 12.13 -12.02 -1.73
C PHE A 121 11.04 -11.77 -0.70
N VAL A 122 10.77 -10.51 -0.38
CA VAL A 122 9.62 -10.14 0.44
C VAL A 122 8.59 -9.48 -0.44
N SER A 123 7.37 -10.01 -0.43
CA SER A 123 6.20 -9.39 -1.06
C SER A 123 5.30 -8.76 -0.01
N VAL A 124 4.70 -7.60 -0.33
CA VAL A 124 3.83 -6.87 0.60
C VAL A 124 2.36 -7.36 0.59
N SER A 125 2.04 -8.29 -0.29
CA SER A 125 0.71 -8.93 -0.38
C SER A 125 0.79 -10.23 -1.17
N ASP A 126 -0.23 -11.08 -1.08
CA ASP A 126 -0.35 -12.28 -1.92
C ASP A 126 -0.46 -11.95 -3.41
N SER A 127 -1.10 -10.84 -3.75
CA SER A 127 -1.12 -10.32 -5.12
C SER A 127 0.30 -10.06 -5.63
N THR A 128 1.11 -9.33 -4.87
CA THR A 128 2.51 -9.05 -5.22
C THR A 128 3.34 -10.33 -5.30
N LYS A 129 3.09 -11.34 -4.46
CA LYS A 129 3.73 -12.67 -4.56
C LYS A 129 3.43 -13.34 -5.90
N LYS A 130 2.16 -13.33 -6.34
CA LYS A 130 1.77 -13.85 -7.67
C LYS A 130 2.48 -13.09 -8.79
N GLU A 131 2.54 -11.76 -8.69
CA GLU A 131 3.24 -10.92 -9.66
C GLU A 131 4.75 -11.19 -9.73
N LEU A 132 5.42 -11.40 -8.60
CA LEU A 132 6.84 -11.80 -8.56
C LEU A 132 7.09 -13.11 -9.31
N VAL A 133 6.27 -14.12 -9.08
CA VAL A 133 6.35 -15.41 -9.78
C VAL A 133 6.09 -15.22 -11.28
N ASN A 134 5.08 -14.43 -11.63
CA ASN A 134 4.78 -14.10 -13.02
C ASN A 134 5.92 -13.35 -13.71
N ASP A 135 6.58 -12.44 -13.03
CA ASP A 135 7.68 -11.64 -13.56
C ASP A 135 8.98 -12.45 -13.73
N PHE A 136 9.37 -13.20 -12.70
CA PHE A 136 10.70 -13.78 -12.62
C PHE A 136 10.74 -15.31 -12.77
N GLY A 137 9.63 -16.01 -12.56
CA GLY A 137 9.50 -17.46 -12.77
C GLY A 137 9.18 -18.25 -11.51
N GLU A 138 8.62 -19.45 -11.68
CA GLU A 138 8.21 -20.35 -10.60
C GLU A 138 9.35 -20.76 -9.65
N HIS A 139 10.59 -20.80 -10.15
CA HIS A 139 11.76 -21.22 -9.37
C HIS A 139 12.06 -20.31 -8.18
N ILE A 140 11.55 -19.07 -8.14
CA ILE A 140 11.73 -18.18 -6.99
C ILE A 140 10.65 -18.38 -5.91
N LYS A 141 9.58 -19.11 -6.18
CA LYS A 141 8.38 -19.22 -5.32
C LYS A 141 8.72 -19.58 -3.87
N ASN A 142 9.64 -20.51 -3.68
CA ASN A 142 10.06 -20.96 -2.34
C ASN A 142 11.00 -19.98 -1.63
N LYS A 143 11.42 -18.91 -2.30
CA LYS A 143 12.20 -17.82 -1.72
C LYS A 143 11.33 -16.61 -1.37
N ILE A 144 10.02 -16.63 -1.67
CA ILE A 144 9.13 -15.50 -1.43
C ILE A 144 8.41 -15.67 -0.11
N ILE A 145 8.57 -14.67 0.75
CA ILE A 145 7.84 -14.53 2.03
C ILE A 145 6.87 -13.36 1.88
N VAL A 146 5.64 -13.51 2.36
CA VAL A 146 4.66 -12.42 2.40
C VAL A 146 4.76 -11.74 3.76
N ILE A 147 5.09 -10.46 3.76
CA ILE A 147 5.06 -9.60 4.95
C ILE A 147 4.23 -8.37 4.58
N PRO A 148 2.97 -8.30 5.00
CA PRO A 148 2.12 -7.15 4.71
C PRO A 148 2.70 -5.86 5.30
N ASN A 149 2.46 -4.74 4.63
CA ASN A 149 2.76 -3.46 5.23
C ASN A 149 1.86 -3.24 6.45
N GLY A 150 2.43 -2.66 7.50
CA GLY A 150 1.75 -2.40 8.76
C GLY A 150 1.57 -0.92 9.04
N ILE A 151 0.55 -0.59 9.85
CA ILE A 151 0.32 0.75 10.38
C ILE A 151 0.09 0.71 11.89
N ASP A 152 0.30 1.84 12.55
CA ASP A 152 0.08 1.98 13.99
C ASP A 152 -1.40 2.26 14.28
N PHE A 153 -2.12 1.24 14.74
CA PHE A 153 -3.56 1.30 15.02
C PHE A 153 -3.92 2.30 16.11
N SER A 154 -3.02 2.52 17.09
CA SER A 154 -3.28 3.40 18.22
C SER A 154 -3.50 4.86 17.83
N LYS A 155 -3.06 5.24 16.62
CA LYS A 155 -3.19 6.60 16.09
C LYS A 155 -4.57 6.89 15.49
N PHE A 156 -5.40 5.88 15.26
CA PHE A 156 -6.66 6.03 14.55
C PHE A 156 -7.83 6.21 15.50
N LYS A 157 -8.60 7.27 15.30
CA LYS A 157 -9.87 7.46 15.99
C LYS A 157 -10.91 6.50 15.46
N GLN A 158 -11.66 5.88 16.38
CA GLN A 158 -12.69 4.91 16.07
C GLN A 158 -14.03 5.58 15.81
N LYS A 159 -14.77 5.09 14.81
CA LYS A 159 -16.16 5.47 14.56
C LYS A 159 -17.03 4.85 15.65
N THR A 160 -17.83 5.68 16.33
CA THR A 160 -18.76 5.28 17.40
C THR A 160 -20.22 5.53 17.05
N ASN A 161 -20.47 6.38 16.05
CA ASN A 161 -21.81 6.67 15.56
C ASN A 161 -21.95 6.11 14.14
N PHE A 162 -22.91 5.22 13.94
CA PHE A 162 -23.19 4.53 12.68
C PHE A 162 -24.52 4.96 12.04
N SER A 163 -25.13 6.06 12.52
CA SER A 163 -26.28 6.66 11.82
C SER A 163 -25.83 7.19 10.46
N LEU A 164 -26.61 6.88 9.43
CA LEU A 164 -26.30 7.30 8.07
C LEU A 164 -26.47 8.83 7.93
N SER A 165 -25.38 9.53 7.68
CA SER A 165 -25.34 10.99 7.43
C SER A 165 -25.16 11.33 5.94
N LYS A 166 -25.07 10.31 5.07
CA LYS A 166 -24.83 10.40 3.62
C LYS A 166 -23.52 11.11 3.26
N LYS A 167 -22.51 10.99 4.14
CA LYS A 167 -21.17 11.54 3.96
C LYS A 167 -20.19 10.46 3.58
N PHE A 168 -19.61 10.60 2.41
CA PHE A 168 -18.60 9.67 1.89
C PHE A 168 -17.23 10.35 1.83
N ILE A 169 -16.19 9.57 1.98
CA ILE A 169 -14.81 10.02 1.84
C ILE A 169 -14.10 9.27 0.72
N VAL A 170 -13.30 9.99 -0.07
CA VAL A 170 -12.33 9.45 -1.03
C VAL A 170 -10.96 9.94 -0.62
N VAL A 171 -10.01 9.05 -0.47
CA VAL A 171 -8.62 9.38 -0.15
C VAL A 171 -7.70 8.76 -1.19
N SER A 172 -7.04 9.60 -2.01
CA SER A 172 -6.23 9.07 -3.10
C SER A 172 -5.33 10.15 -3.71
N HIS A 173 -4.23 9.72 -4.34
CA HIS A 173 -3.59 10.57 -5.35
C HIS A 173 -4.55 10.78 -6.53
N LEU A 174 -4.71 12.04 -6.99
CA LEU A 174 -5.61 12.36 -8.11
C LEU A 174 -4.93 11.99 -9.43
N ARG A 175 -5.09 10.72 -9.81
CA ARG A 175 -4.60 10.11 -11.04
C ARG A 175 -5.71 9.31 -11.68
N LYS A 176 -5.68 9.15 -13.00
CA LYS A 176 -6.73 8.47 -13.78
C LYS A 176 -6.98 7.03 -13.29
N GLU A 177 -5.91 6.31 -12.98
CA GLU A 177 -5.99 4.92 -12.50
C GLU A 177 -6.64 4.76 -11.13
N LYS A 178 -6.90 5.85 -10.41
CA LYS A 178 -7.59 5.82 -9.11
C LYS A 178 -9.11 5.82 -9.22
N GLY A 179 -9.65 5.92 -10.43
CA GLY A 179 -11.05 5.65 -10.71
C GLY A 179 -12.05 6.68 -10.18
N ILE A 180 -11.60 7.87 -9.72
CA ILE A 180 -12.51 8.91 -9.18
C ILE A 180 -13.51 9.37 -10.26
N GLN A 181 -13.13 9.36 -11.54
CA GLN A 181 -14.02 9.62 -12.66
C GLN A 181 -15.18 8.62 -12.73
N ASP A 182 -14.96 7.36 -12.36
CA ASP A 182 -16.01 6.33 -12.37
C ASP A 182 -17.05 6.62 -11.26
N LEU A 183 -16.59 7.12 -10.10
CA LEU A 183 -17.46 7.57 -9.03
C LEU A 183 -18.30 8.79 -9.46
N ILE A 184 -17.69 9.76 -10.13
CA ILE A 184 -18.42 10.94 -10.64
C ILE A 184 -19.51 10.49 -11.63
N LEU A 185 -19.19 9.57 -12.55
CA LEU A 185 -20.14 9.01 -13.49
C LEU A 185 -21.26 8.24 -12.79
N ALA A 186 -20.94 7.42 -11.78
CA ALA A 186 -21.94 6.70 -11.01
C ALA A 186 -22.91 7.65 -10.30
N VAL A 187 -22.40 8.68 -9.65
CA VAL A 187 -23.23 9.68 -8.94
C VAL A 187 -24.09 10.50 -9.92
N LYS A 188 -23.55 10.83 -11.11
CA LYS A 188 -24.33 11.49 -12.17
C LYS A 188 -25.62 10.73 -12.51
N GLU A 189 -25.54 9.40 -12.54
CA GLU A 189 -26.66 8.54 -12.95
C GLU A 189 -27.65 8.23 -11.82
N ILE A 190 -27.39 8.63 -10.57
CA ILE A 190 -28.33 8.52 -9.45
C ILE A 190 -29.48 9.53 -9.63
N GLU A 191 -30.70 9.11 -9.32
CA GLU A 191 -31.88 9.98 -9.39
C GLU A 191 -31.72 11.22 -8.50
N GLU A 192 -32.19 12.40 -9.00
CA GLU A 192 -32.03 13.68 -8.32
C GLU A 192 -32.54 13.65 -6.88
N ASN A 193 -33.73 13.10 -6.64
CA ASN A 193 -34.32 13.03 -5.31
C ASN A 193 -33.49 12.19 -4.31
N THR A 194 -32.71 11.24 -4.81
CA THR A 194 -31.87 10.35 -3.99
C THR A 194 -30.53 10.99 -3.67
N LYS A 195 -29.96 11.76 -4.62
CA LYS A 195 -28.60 12.32 -4.48
C LYS A 195 -28.52 13.68 -3.78
N ASN A 196 -29.65 14.37 -3.57
CA ASN A 196 -29.67 15.73 -3.04
C ASN A 196 -28.97 15.93 -1.69
N ASP A 197 -28.86 14.88 -0.87
CA ASP A 197 -28.23 14.94 0.46
C ASP A 197 -26.85 14.30 0.52
N ILE A 198 -26.30 13.87 -0.62
CA ILE A 198 -24.98 13.23 -0.65
C ILE A 198 -23.89 14.29 -0.52
N SER A 199 -22.89 14.01 0.31
CA SER A 199 -21.64 14.77 0.34
C SER A 199 -20.44 13.83 0.19
N ILE A 200 -19.57 14.12 -0.78
CA ILE A 200 -18.37 13.32 -1.08
C ILE A 200 -17.15 14.23 -0.95
N ASP A 201 -16.38 14.04 0.09
CA ASP A 201 -15.14 14.76 0.32
C ASP A 201 -13.95 14.00 -0.27
N ILE A 202 -13.18 14.66 -1.15
CA ILE A 202 -12.02 14.08 -1.83
C ILE A 202 -10.73 14.65 -1.24
N TYR A 203 -9.97 13.80 -0.56
CA TYR A 203 -8.66 14.10 0.00
C TYR A 203 -7.55 13.61 -0.90
N GLY A 204 -6.63 14.50 -1.24
CA GLY A 204 -5.45 14.22 -2.04
C GLY A 204 -5.11 15.30 -3.04
N LYS A 205 -4.05 15.05 -3.82
CA LYS A 205 -3.57 15.93 -4.88
C LYS A 205 -3.03 15.10 -6.05
N GLY A 206 -2.99 15.68 -7.23
CA GLY A 206 -2.46 15.03 -8.43
C GLY A 206 -2.82 15.76 -9.70
N TYR A 207 -2.20 15.35 -10.80
CA TYR A 207 -2.32 16.00 -12.10
C TYR A 207 -3.74 15.90 -12.72
N TYR A 208 -4.55 14.96 -12.27
CA TYR A 208 -5.89 14.68 -12.84
C TYR A 208 -6.99 15.52 -12.19
N LYS A 209 -6.67 16.42 -11.24
CA LYS A 209 -7.63 17.23 -10.50
C LYS A 209 -8.49 18.13 -11.42
N GLU A 210 -7.84 18.77 -12.39
CA GLU A 210 -8.52 19.70 -13.30
C GLU A 210 -9.55 18.99 -14.17
N GLU A 211 -9.23 17.79 -14.66
CA GLU A 211 -10.15 16.96 -15.43
C GLU A 211 -11.36 16.51 -14.58
N LEU A 212 -11.12 16.11 -13.32
CA LEU A 212 -12.18 15.75 -12.39
C LEU A 212 -13.09 16.94 -12.09
N ASN A 213 -12.53 18.14 -11.86
CA ASN A 213 -13.31 19.37 -11.67
C ASN A 213 -14.20 19.66 -12.87
N LYS A 214 -13.64 19.58 -14.08
CA LYS A 214 -14.40 19.78 -15.32
C LYS A 214 -15.57 18.81 -15.43
N MET A 215 -15.37 17.52 -15.13
CA MET A 215 -16.46 16.53 -15.13
C MET A 215 -17.55 16.89 -14.11
N ILE A 216 -17.18 17.34 -12.90
CA ILE A 216 -18.12 17.76 -11.85
C ILE A 216 -18.94 18.96 -12.31
N GLU A 217 -18.31 19.95 -12.96
CA GLU A 217 -18.97 21.12 -13.54
C GLU A 217 -19.90 20.74 -14.69
N ASP A 218 -19.43 19.97 -15.66
CA ASP A 218 -20.20 19.54 -16.84
C ASP A 218 -21.45 18.74 -16.45
N PHE A 219 -21.41 18.04 -15.30
CA PHE A 219 -22.56 17.26 -14.78
C PHE A 219 -23.35 17.97 -13.67
N SER A 220 -23.03 19.23 -13.34
CA SER A 220 -23.70 20.02 -12.30
C SER A 220 -23.68 19.35 -10.91
N LEU A 221 -22.55 18.74 -10.54
CA LEU A 221 -22.35 17.99 -9.29
C LEU A 221 -21.53 18.75 -8.21
N GLN A 222 -21.34 20.08 -8.37
CA GLN A 222 -20.51 20.91 -7.48
C GLN A 222 -20.98 20.91 -6.03
N ASN A 223 -22.28 20.69 -5.79
CA ASN A 223 -22.85 20.62 -4.44
C ASN A 223 -22.58 19.29 -3.74
N ILE A 224 -22.14 18.25 -4.48
CA ILE A 224 -21.92 16.89 -3.97
C ILE A 224 -20.43 16.64 -3.70
N PHE A 225 -19.54 17.05 -4.61
CA PHE A 225 -18.12 16.76 -4.54
C PHE A 225 -17.29 17.94 -4.00
N ASN A 226 -16.50 17.70 -2.97
CA ASN A 226 -15.66 18.70 -2.31
C ASN A 226 -14.19 18.26 -2.30
N PHE A 227 -13.30 18.98 -2.99
CA PHE A 227 -11.86 18.74 -2.91
C PHE A 227 -11.27 19.39 -1.65
N LYS A 228 -10.79 18.57 -0.71
CA LYS A 228 -10.19 18.99 0.57
C LYS A 228 -8.67 19.16 0.51
N GLY A 229 -8.04 18.76 -0.60
CA GLY A 229 -6.58 18.75 -0.70
C GLY A 229 -5.92 17.63 0.11
N SER A 230 -4.60 17.73 0.29
CA SER A 230 -3.84 16.77 1.10
C SER A 230 -3.75 17.24 2.55
N VAL A 231 -4.02 16.34 3.49
CA VAL A 231 -3.94 16.57 4.93
C VAL A 231 -3.04 15.53 5.58
N SER A 232 -2.48 15.84 6.74
CA SER A 232 -1.59 14.95 7.49
C SER A 232 -2.28 14.14 8.59
N ASN A 233 -3.54 14.45 8.90
CA ASN A 233 -4.30 13.90 10.02
C ASN A 233 -5.51 13.06 9.59
N LEU A 234 -5.41 12.32 8.49
CA LEU A 234 -6.50 11.45 8.01
C LEU A 234 -6.98 10.46 9.08
N ASN A 235 -6.07 9.95 9.91
CA ASN A 235 -6.38 9.07 11.04
C ASN A 235 -7.36 9.67 12.07
N GLU A 236 -7.51 11.00 12.08
CA GLU A 236 -8.48 11.75 12.90
C GLU A 236 -9.73 12.16 12.13
N ILE A 237 -9.85 11.79 10.87
CA ILE A 237 -10.91 12.26 9.96
C ILE A 237 -11.86 11.13 9.57
N TYR A 238 -11.37 9.92 9.30
CA TYR A 238 -12.16 8.80 8.79
C TYR A 238 -13.46 8.55 9.57
N TYR A 239 -13.43 8.60 10.89
CA TYR A 239 -14.59 8.31 11.75
C TYR A 239 -15.80 9.26 11.57
N ASN A 240 -15.61 10.41 10.88
CA ASN A 240 -16.67 11.39 10.61
C ASN A 240 -17.52 11.05 9.38
N TYR A 241 -17.18 10.01 8.64
CA TYR A 241 -17.84 9.60 7.41
C TYR A 241 -18.63 8.31 7.59
N ASP A 242 -19.49 7.99 6.62
CA ASP A 242 -20.27 6.76 6.64
C ASP A 242 -19.56 5.63 5.91
N TYR A 243 -18.91 5.94 4.79
CA TYR A 243 -18.14 4.99 3.97
C TYR A 243 -16.92 5.65 3.36
N LEU A 244 -15.85 4.86 3.24
CA LEU A 244 -14.79 5.13 2.27
C LEU A 244 -15.22 4.61 0.90
N ILE A 245 -15.07 5.42 -0.15
CA ILE A 245 -15.17 4.96 -1.54
C ILE A 245 -13.77 4.96 -2.15
N HIS A 246 -13.30 3.78 -2.56
CA HIS A 246 -11.98 3.59 -3.18
C HIS A 246 -12.10 2.88 -4.52
N PRO A 247 -12.43 3.62 -5.61
CA PRO A 247 -12.74 3.05 -6.91
C PRO A 247 -11.50 2.73 -7.78
N SER A 248 -10.34 2.54 -7.14
CA SER A 248 -9.06 2.35 -7.82
C SER A 248 -9.05 1.14 -8.75
N HIS A 249 -8.46 1.29 -9.93
CA HIS A 249 -8.30 0.22 -10.92
C HIS A 249 -7.15 -0.75 -10.59
N GLY A 250 -6.34 -0.46 -9.56
CA GLY A 250 -5.27 -1.34 -9.10
C GLY A 250 -4.37 -0.72 -8.04
N GLU A 251 -4.00 -1.55 -7.06
CA GLU A 251 -3.03 -1.26 -6.01
C GLU A 251 -2.14 -2.47 -5.77
N THR A 252 -0.93 -2.20 -5.30
CA THR A 252 -0.04 -3.24 -4.77
C THR A 252 -0.41 -3.57 -3.33
N PHE A 253 -0.74 -2.51 -2.58
CA PHE A 253 -1.18 -2.54 -1.19
C PHE A 253 -1.95 -1.25 -0.87
N CYS A 254 -3.23 -1.38 -0.55
CA CYS A 254 -4.08 -0.22 -0.31
C CYS A 254 -4.12 0.19 1.16
N TYR A 255 -3.23 1.11 1.56
CA TYR A 255 -3.24 1.68 2.91
C TYR A 255 -4.57 2.32 3.29
N VAL A 256 -5.19 3.03 2.36
CA VAL A 256 -6.43 3.78 2.61
C VAL A 256 -7.59 2.86 3.01
N VAL A 257 -7.68 1.67 2.41
CA VAL A 257 -8.66 0.65 2.80
C VAL A 257 -8.37 0.12 4.20
N LEU A 258 -7.10 -0.17 4.49
CA LEU A 258 -6.68 -0.63 5.82
C LEU A 258 -6.97 0.43 6.90
N GLU A 259 -6.61 1.69 6.65
CA GLU A 259 -6.84 2.84 7.55
C GLU A 259 -8.33 3.04 7.84
N SER A 260 -9.17 2.93 6.80
CA SER A 260 -10.62 3.02 6.93
C SER A 260 -11.18 1.93 7.85
N LEU A 261 -10.81 0.67 7.62
CA LEU A 261 -11.26 -0.45 8.42
C LEU A 261 -10.80 -0.36 9.88
N ILE A 262 -9.55 0.09 10.11
CA ILE A 262 -9.04 0.32 11.47
C ILE A 262 -9.84 1.43 12.16
N SER A 263 -10.28 2.46 11.44
CA SER A 263 -11.14 3.51 11.99
C SER A 263 -12.60 3.07 12.21
N GLY A 264 -12.95 1.81 11.91
CA GLY A 264 -14.34 1.33 11.96
C GLY A 264 -15.21 1.88 10.84
N LEU A 265 -14.61 2.39 9.77
CA LEU A 265 -15.31 2.95 8.62
C LEU A 265 -15.40 1.89 7.51
N PRO A 266 -16.61 1.47 7.11
CA PRO A 266 -16.79 0.48 6.04
C PRO A 266 -16.35 1.02 4.67
N VAL A 267 -16.05 0.10 3.76
CA VAL A 267 -15.38 0.40 2.50
C VAL A 267 -16.20 -0.03 1.29
N ILE A 268 -16.29 0.82 0.28
CA ILE A 268 -16.77 0.49 -1.07
C ILE A 268 -15.55 0.51 -1.98
N THR A 269 -15.14 -0.65 -2.51
CA THR A 269 -13.93 -0.75 -3.33
C THR A 269 -14.04 -1.77 -4.46
N THR A 270 -13.10 -1.76 -5.38
CA THR A 270 -13.05 -2.73 -6.46
C THR A 270 -12.54 -4.10 -5.99
N LYS A 271 -12.97 -5.18 -6.68
CA LYS A 271 -12.59 -6.59 -6.38
C LYS A 271 -11.14 -6.94 -6.72
N ILE A 272 -10.24 -5.97 -6.71
CA ILE A 272 -8.83 -6.16 -7.01
C ILE A 272 -8.09 -6.58 -5.73
N GLU A 273 -7.30 -7.65 -5.78
CA GLU A 273 -6.62 -8.21 -4.60
C GLU A 273 -5.83 -7.16 -3.80
N GLY A 274 -5.09 -6.27 -4.46
CA GLY A 274 -4.34 -5.20 -3.80
C GLY A 274 -5.22 -4.12 -3.13
N ASN A 275 -6.48 -3.97 -3.55
CA ASN A 275 -7.46 -3.08 -2.93
C ASN A 275 -8.16 -3.73 -1.74
N VAL A 276 -8.54 -5.00 -1.86
CA VAL A 276 -9.30 -5.73 -0.82
C VAL A 276 -8.40 -6.21 0.32
N LEU A 277 -7.13 -6.53 0.04
CA LEU A 277 -6.16 -7.10 1.00
C LEU A 277 -6.65 -8.35 1.75
N GLY A 278 -7.70 -9.03 1.24
CA GLY A 278 -8.35 -10.13 1.96
C GLY A 278 -9.14 -9.69 3.21
N LEU A 279 -9.37 -8.38 3.40
CA LEU A 279 -9.98 -7.80 4.61
C LEU A 279 -11.46 -7.45 4.44
N ILE A 280 -11.94 -7.32 3.20
CA ILE A 280 -13.32 -6.93 2.94
C ILE A 280 -14.21 -8.16 2.95
N GLU A 281 -15.14 -8.21 3.90
CA GLU A 281 -16.24 -9.15 3.99
C GLU A 281 -17.52 -8.47 3.48
N GLU A 282 -17.99 -8.90 2.30
CA GLU A 282 -19.13 -8.27 1.63
C GLU A 282 -20.38 -8.29 2.53
N ASN A 283 -21.08 -7.16 2.60
CA ASN A 283 -22.23 -6.91 3.47
C ASN A 283 -21.95 -6.86 5.00
N LYS A 284 -20.70 -7.03 5.42
CA LYS A 284 -20.30 -6.88 6.84
C LYS A 284 -19.51 -5.60 7.09
N ASN A 285 -18.38 -5.45 6.41
CA ASN A 285 -17.51 -4.30 6.57
C ASN A 285 -17.27 -3.52 5.27
N GLY A 286 -17.94 -3.91 4.18
CA GLY A 286 -17.86 -3.21 2.92
C GLY A 286 -18.64 -3.85 1.77
N PHE A 287 -18.51 -3.23 0.60
CA PHE A 287 -19.12 -3.65 -0.66
C PHE A 287 -18.08 -3.67 -1.76
N LEU A 288 -18.22 -4.63 -2.65
CA LEU A 288 -17.27 -4.89 -3.72
C LEU A 288 -17.92 -4.73 -5.10
N PHE A 289 -17.21 -4.10 -6.04
CA PHE A 289 -17.62 -4.00 -7.44
C PHE A 289 -16.43 -4.24 -8.39
N GLU A 290 -16.73 -4.58 -9.63
CA GLU A 290 -15.71 -4.74 -10.67
C GLU A 290 -15.18 -3.38 -11.11
N ALA A 291 -13.87 -3.25 -11.29
CA ALA A 291 -13.25 -2.01 -11.75
C ALA A 291 -13.91 -1.53 -13.06
N THR A 292 -14.14 -0.22 -13.18
CA THR A 292 -14.81 0.43 -14.31
C THR A 292 -16.30 0.09 -14.51
N LYS A 293 -16.91 -0.72 -13.65
CA LYS A 293 -18.36 -1.04 -13.71
C LYS A 293 -19.17 0.00 -12.93
N ILE A 294 -19.45 1.10 -13.61
CA ILE A 294 -20.16 2.28 -13.07
C ILE A 294 -21.53 1.88 -12.52
N ASP A 295 -22.30 1.04 -13.23
CA ASP A 295 -23.62 0.58 -12.81
C ASP A 295 -23.60 -0.18 -11.48
N GLN A 296 -22.54 -0.97 -11.22
CA GLN A 296 -22.39 -1.68 -9.95
C GLN A 296 -22.13 -0.70 -8.81
N LEU A 297 -21.23 0.28 -9.00
CA LEU A 297 -20.93 1.31 -8.02
C LEU A 297 -22.17 2.17 -7.72
N LYS A 298 -22.87 2.62 -8.77
CA LYS A 298 -24.16 3.32 -8.67
C LYS A 298 -25.14 2.55 -7.79
N LYS A 299 -25.40 1.27 -8.12
CA LYS A 299 -26.34 0.43 -7.40
C LYS A 299 -25.99 0.27 -5.92
N ILE A 300 -24.71 0.15 -5.58
CA ILE A 300 -24.25 0.08 -4.19
C ILE A 300 -24.60 1.39 -3.47
N ILE A 301 -24.25 2.53 -4.06
CA ILE A 301 -24.53 3.86 -3.45
C ILE A 301 -26.04 4.06 -3.27
N GLU A 302 -26.87 3.78 -4.29
CA GLU A 302 -28.33 3.90 -4.22
C GLU A 302 -28.92 3.02 -3.10
N ASN A 303 -28.46 1.78 -2.97
CA ASN A 303 -28.94 0.86 -1.92
C ASN A 303 -28.57 1.35 -0.51
N ILE A 304 -27.37 1.94 -0.34
CA ILE A 304 -26.98 2.57 0.93
C ILE A 304 -27.89 3.76 1.24
N LEU A 305 -28.11 4.65 0.27
CA LEU A 305 -28.93 5.86 0.45
C LEU A 305 -30.39 5.54 0.77
N ASN A 306 -30.92 4.50 0.17
CA ASN A 306 -32.28 3.98 0.40
C ASN A 306 -32.37 3.08 1.64
N GLN A 307 -31.29 2.94 2.42
CA GLN A 307 -31.20 2.09 3.62
C GLN A 307 -31.52 0.61 3.38
N ASN A 308 -31.36 0.14 2.13
CA ASN A 308 -31.52 -1.27 1.77
C ASN A 308 -30.30 -2.11 2.21
N TYR A 309 -29.16 -1.47 2.43
CA TYR A 309 -27.94 -2.09 2.96
C TYR A 309 -27.68 -1.55 4.37
N ILE A 310 -27.78 -2.44 5.35
CA ILE A 310 -27.41 -2.20 6.73
C ILE A 310 -26.23 -3.11 7.01
N LEU A 311 -25.06 -2.52 7.23
CA LEU A 311 -23.90 -3.31 7.66
C LEU A 311 -24.06 -3.68 9.14
N GLU A 312 -23.73 -4.91 9.49
CA GLU A 312 -23.62 -5.30 10.89
C GLU A 312 -22.49 -4.49 11.53
N ASN A 313 -22.80 -3.78 12.62
CA ASN A 313 -21.85 -2.96 13.37
C ASN A 313 -20.77 -3.84 14.01
N ASN A 314 -19.76 -4.22 13.26
CA ASN A 314 -18.59 -4.90 13.77
C ASN A 314 -17.48 -3.88 14.07
N SER A 315 -17.58 -3.18 15.21
CA SER A 315 -16.53 -2.31 15.77
C SER A 315 -15.29 -3.09 16.22
N ASN A 316 -15.30 -4.40 16.08
CA ASN A 316 -14.16 -5.22 16.48
C ASN A 316 -13.11 -5.25 15.38
N ILE A 317 -11.92 -4.72 15.69
CA ILE A 317 -10.71 -5.02 14.94
C ILE A 317 -10.59 -6.55 14.95
N ASN A 318 -11.00 -7.19 13.84
CA ASN A 318 -10.95 -8.64 13.76
C ASN A 318 -9.48 -9.10 13.74
N ASP A 319 -9.22 -10.36 14.09
CA ASP A 319 -7.86 -10.89 14.16
C ASP A 319 -7.11 -10.77 12.83
N ASN A 320 -7.84 -10.73 11.71
CA ASN A 320 -7.25 -10.52 10.39
C ASN A 320 -6.58 -9.15 10.25
N LEU A 321 -7.14 -8.08 10.87
CA LEU A 321 -6.51 -6.76 10.85
C LEU A 321 -5.21 -6.71 11.65
N ARG A 322 -5.07 -7.52 12.73
CA ARG A 322 -3.87 -7.53 13.57
C ARG A 322 -2.60 -7.88 12.78
N ALA A 323 -2.72 -8.72 11.76
CA ALA A 323 -1.61 -9.06 10.86
C ALA A 323 -1.02 -7.83 10.14
N PHE A 324 -1.79 -6.75 10.04
CA PHE A 324 -1.40 -5.48 9.40
C PHE A 324 -0.97 -4.41 10.41
N SER A 325 -0.69 -4.78 11.66
CA SER A 325 -0.13 -3.84 12.63
C SER A 325 1.35 -3.56 12.34
N LEU A 326 1.80 -2.34 12.67
CA LEU A 326 3.21 -1.97 12.54
C LEU A 326 4.11 -2.90 13.35
N THR A 327 3.68 -3.28 14.55
CA THR A 327 4.42 -4.21 15.42
C THR A 327 4.60 -5.57 14.73
N GLN A 328 3.53 -6.15 14.19
CA GLN A 328 3.61 -7.44 13.50
C GLN A 328 4.50 -7.37 12.26
N MET A 329 4.42 -6.29 11.48
CA MET A 329 5.31 -6.06 10.34
C MET A 329 6.78 -6.06 10.80
N VAL A 330 7.11 -5.28 11.82
CA VAL A 330 8.48 -5.16 12.35
C VAL A 330 8.98 -6.50 12.89
N ASP A 331 8.16 -7.22 13.66
CA ASP A 331 8.53 -8.53 14.22
C ASP A 331 8.78 -9.56 13.11
N ASN A 332 7.99 -9.56 12.04
CA ASN A 332 8.20 -10.42 10.88
C ASN A 332 9.54 -10.10 10.17
N TYR A 333 9.89 -8.82 10.01
CA TYR A 333 11.18 -8.44 9.43
C TYR A 333 12.36 -8.78 10.33
N LEU A 334 12.24 -8.60 11.66
CA LEU A 334 13.26 -9.05 12.62
C LEU A 334 13.48 -10.57 12.55
N GLY A 335 12.40 -11.32 12.37
CA GLY A 335 12.47 -12.76 12.18
C GLY A 335 13.32 -13.20 10.97
N LEU A 336 13.43 -12.36 9.92
CA LEU A 336 14.31 -12.65 8.78
C LEU A 336 15.79 -12.52 9.10
N LEU A 337 16.15 -11.80 10.16
CA LEU A 337 17.53 -11.59 10.62
C LEU A 337 18.01 -12.73 11.54
N SER A 338 17.12 -13.53 12.11
CA SER A 338 17.47 -14.67 12.95
C SER A 338 17.63 -15.94 12.12
N ASP A 339 18.80 -16.57 12.22
CA ASP A 339 19.20 -17.72 11.42
C ASP A 339 18.45 -18.99 11.75
N ASN A 340 17.27 -19.32 11.82
CA ASN A 340 16.80 -20.72 11.89
C ASN A 340 15.31 -21.05 12.17
N LYS A 341 14.35 -20.10 12.25
CA LYS A 341 12.98 -20.52 12.65
C LYS A 341 11.84 -20.18 11.70
N PHE A 342 12.00 -19.29 10.73
CA PHE A 342 10.84 -18.77 9.95
C PHE A 342 10.47 -19.58 8.69
N ILE A 343 11.31 -20.49 8.23
CA ILE A 343 11.02 -21.27 6.99
C ILE A 343 10.08 -22.47 7.25
N LYS A 344 9.76 -22.80 8.50
CA LYS A 344 8.97 -24.00 8.83
C LYS A 344 7.49 -23.76 9.21
N ASN A 345 7.03 -22.51 9.39
CA ASN A 345 5.69 -22.22 9.92
C ASN A 345 4.89 -21.13 9.16
N LEU A 346 5.18 -20.91 7.87
CA LEU A 346 4.33 -20.07 7.00
C LEU A 346 3.84 -20.85 5.80
#